data_6b845c78e9656f7df523054a8a0fffcb
#
_entry.id   6b845c78e9656f7df523054a8a0fffcb
#
_cell.length_a   1.000
_cell.length_b   1.000
_cell.length_c   1.000
_cell.angle_alpha   90.00
_cell.angle_beta   90.00
_cell.angle_gamma   90.00
#
_symmetry.space_group_name_H-M   'P 1'
#
loop_
_entity.id
_entity.type
_entity.pdbx_description
1 polymer ?
#
loop_
_entity_poly.entity_id
_entity_poly.type
_entity_poly.pdbx_seq_one_letter_code
_entity_poly.pdbx_strand_id
1 'polypeptide(L)'
;TNFGLWNEGEEADLETLKTVKSGKDAFFPQSETLYTCVRDGKKLTVEPEELRSRPFVVFGMKACDVKGVAVLDKVFLADPVDTFYAARRDHGTIVALACHEPEESCFCKVFGTDAADPEADADVKGIADVAAWMVEGSLYWKAFTEKGEALTEAVKELLIPADDDQVKVDAEKEAIRAIVEKLPYTHLSLEGWDGNATDEK
;
A
#
# COMPACT_ATOMS: atom_id res chain seq x y z
N THR A 1 15.02 7.68 3.01
CA THR A 1 13.93 6.96 3.72
C THR A 1 13.44 5.79 2.90
N ASN A 2 13.13 4.67 3.53
CA ASN A 2 12.63 3.45 2.90
C ASN A 2 11.63 2.76 3.79
N PHE A 3 10.76 1.95 3.20
CA PHE A 3 10.05 0.93 3.96
C PHE A 3 11.06 -0.08 4.52
N GLY A 4 10.91 -0.41 5.78
CA GLY A 4 11.76 -1.37 6.49
C GLY A 4 11.06 -1.84 7.76
N LEU A 5 11.68 -2.78 8.46
CA LEU A 5 11.21 -3.18 9.78
C LEU A 5 11.44 -2.02 10.75
N TRP A 6 10.39 -1.64 11.46
CA TRP A 6 10.48 -0.67 12.54
C TRP A 6 10.99 -1.34 13.81
N ASN A 7 11.91 -0.68 14.51
CA ASN A 7 12.42 -1.11 15.81
C ASN A 7 12.04 -0.09 16.88
N GLU A 8 11.91 -0.54 18.11
CA GLU A 8 11.59 0.32 19.24
C GLU A 8 12.63 1.46 19.39
N GLY A 9 12.14 2.69 19.47
CA GLY A 9 12.95 3.90 19.55
C GLY A 9 13.31 4.55 18.22
N GLU A 10 12.89 3.97 17.08
CA GLU A 10 13.00 4.63 15.78
C GLU A 10 11.78 5.55 15.53
N GLU A 11 12.03 6.70 14.89
CA GLU A 11 10.96 7.59 14.44
C GLU A 11 10.55 7.23 13.02
N ALA A 12 9.22 7.19 12.78
CA ALA A 12 8.68 7.03 11.44
C ALA A 12 8.68 8.39 10.71
N ASP A 13 9.27 8.43 9.52
CA ASP A 13 9.19 9.58 8.63
C ASP A 13 7.88 9.51 7.83
N LEU A 14 6.93 10.37 8.14
CA LEU A 14 5.62 10.44 7.48
C LEU A 14 5.57 11.49 6.36
N GLU A 15 6.59 12.32 6.24
CA GLU A 15 6.65 13.43 5.27
C GLU A 15 7.27 12.98 3.94
N THR A 16 8.19 12.03 3.95
CA THR A 16 8.82 11.56 2.71
C THR A 16 7.78 10.95 1.76
N LEU A 17 7.61 11.59 0.60
CA LEU A 17 6.68 11.12 -0.43
C LEU A 17 7.18 9.85 -1.11
N LYS A 18 8.43 9.85 -1.58
CA LYS A 18 9.02 8.74 -2.33
C LYS A 18 10.06 8.00 -1.52
N THR A 19 9.94 6.70 -1.54
CA THR A 19 10.90 5.77 -0.97
C THR A 19 11.55 4.96 -2.09
N VAL A 20 12.82 4.57 -1.92
CA VAL A 20 13.52 3.70 -2.89
C VAL A 20 12.91 2.29 -2.89
N LYS A 21 12.53 1.81 -1.70
CA LYS A 21 11.78 0.56 -1.55
C LYS A 21 10.31 0.87 -1.28
N SER A 22 9.44 0.19 -1.98
CA SER A 22 7.99 0.28 -1.79
C SER A 22 7.50 -0.63 -0.65
N GLY A 23 6.41 -0.25 0.00
CA GLY A 23 5.70 -1.12 0.95
C GLY A 23 5.18 -2.43 0.34
N LYS A 24 5.06 -2.50 -0.99
CA LYS A 24 4.69 -3.73 -1.72
C LYS A 24 5.67 -4.88 -1.50
N ASP A 25 6.94 -4.59 -1.22
CA ASP A 25 7.97 -5.61 -0.94
C ASP A 25 7.61 -6.48 0.29
N ALA A 26 6.76 -5.97 1.20
CA ALA A 26 6.26 -6.74 2.34
C ALA A 26 5.34 -7.90 1.89
N PHE A 27 4.65 -7.74 0.77
CA PHE A 27 3.73 -8.74 0.21
C PHE A 27 4.38 -9.53 -0.92
N PHE A 28 5.17 -8.88 -1.76
CA PHE A 28 5.86 -9.48 -2.90
C PHE A 28 7.34 -9.08 -2.88
N PRO A 29 8.18 -9.79 -2.09
CA PRO A 29 9.60 -9.51 -2.00
C PRO A 29 10.32 -9.83 -3.31
N GLN A 30 11.45 -9.15 -3.58
CA GLN A 30 12.25 -9.38 -4.80
C GLN A 30 12.87 -10.78 -4.87
N SER A 31 13.05 -11.42 -3.74
CA SER A 31 13.53 -12.81 -3.65
C SER A 31 12.96 -13.46 -2.40
N GLU A 32 12.65 -14.74 -2.50
CA GLU A 32 12.21 -15.55 -1.38
C GLU A 32 12.67 -17.00 -1.51
N THR A 33 12.82 -17.67 -0.38
CA THR A 33 13.09 -19.09 -0.32
C THR A 33 11.76 -19.85 -0.40
N LEU A 34 11.66 -20.77 -1.36
CA LEU A 34 10.47 -21.63 -1.50
C LEU A 34 10.71 -22.99 -0.87
N TYR A 35 11.94 -23.48 -0.92
CA TYR A 35 12.37 -24.74 -0.31
C TYR A 35 13.88 -24.75 -0.11
N THR A 36 14.31 -25.54 0.84
CA THR A 36 15.72 -25.80 1.13
C THR A 36 16.08 -27.22 0.70
N CYS A 37 17.19 -27.39 -0.02
CA CYS A 37 17.72 -28.69 -0.39
C CYS A 37 18.96 -29.02 0.43
N VAL A 38 18.90 -30.10 1.21
CA VAL A 38 20.04 -30.61 1.99
C VAL A 38 20.53 -31.92 1.36
N ARG A 39 21.82 -31.97 0.99
CA ARG A 39 22.45 -33.17 0.45
C ARG A 39 23.38 -33.81 1.49
N ASP A 40 23.09 -35.05 1.81
CA ASP A 40 23.97 -35.92 2.63
C ASP A 40 24.40 -37.12 1.81
N GLY A 41 25.61 -37.09 1.30
CA GLY A 41 26.16 -38.08 0.40
C GLY A 41 25.33 -38.20 -0.89
N LYS A 42 24.62 -39.32 -1.07
CA LYS A 42 23.71 -39.59 -2.20
C LYS A 42 22.25 -39.26 -1.91
N LYS A 43 21.92 -38.96 -0.64
CA LYS A 43 20.56 -38.61 -0.23
C LYS A 43 20.33 -37.12 -0.41
N LEU A 44 19.23 -36.77 -1.06
CA LEU A 44 18.73 -35.40 -1.15
C LEU A 44 17.44 -35.31 -0.33
N THR A 45 17.38 -34.34 0.57
CA THR A 45 16.16 -34.00 1.32
C THR A 45 15.71 -32.61 0.86
N VAL A 46 14.43 -32.47 0.51
CA VAL A 46 13.82 -31.20 0.15
C VAL A 46 12.85 -30.83 1.27
N GLU A 47 13.07 -29.68 1.86
CA GLU A 47 12.24 -29.13 2.93
C GLU A 47 11.56 -27.87 2.42
N PRO A 48 10.21 -27.82 2.39
CA PRO A 48 9.49 -26.61 1.98
C PRO A 48 9.66 -25.52 3.05
N GLU A 49 9.65 -24.28 2.60
CA GLU A 49 9.60 -23.12 3.50
C GLU A 49 8.19 -22.99 4.09
N GLU A 50 8.12 -22.54 5.34
CA GLU A 50 6.84 -22.28 6.01
C GLU A 50 6.18 -21.01 5.48
N LEU A 51 4.86 -21.08 5.27
CA LEU A 51 4.07 -19.92 4.92
C LEU A 51 4.01 -18.92 6.08
N ARG A 52 3.90 -17.64 5.74
CA ARG A 52 3.74 -16.57 6.74
C ARG A 52 2.52 -16.84 7.60
N SER A 53 2.71 -16.88 8.92
CA SER A 53 1.65 -17.11 9.92
C SER A 53 1.57 -16.01 10.98
N ARG A 54 2.49 -15.03 10.94
CA ARG A 54 2.54 -13.93 11.91
C ARG A 54 1.94 -12.67 11.30
N PRO A 55 0.99 -12.00 11.98
CA PRO A 55 0.48 -10.72 11.55
C PRO A 55 1.59 -9.67 11.45
N PHE A 56 1.42 -8.72 10.54
CA PHE A 56 2.28 -7.56 10.41
C PHE A 56 1.48 -6.38 9.84
N VAL A 57 1.98 -5.18 10.06
CA VAL A 57 1.39 -3.94 9.57
C VAL A 57 2.36 -3.26 8.63
N VAL A 58 1.88 -2.82 7.48
CA VAL A 58 2.61 -1.94 6.57
C VAL A 58 2.01 -0.55 6.71
N PHE A 59 2.74 0.35 7.35
CA PHE A 59 2.27 1.69 7.66
C PHE A 59 2.82 2.73 6.66
N GLY A 60 1.95 3.62 6.18
CA GLY A 60 2.34 4.76 5.36
C GLY A 60 2.37 4.50 3.85
N MET A 61 1.75 3.42 3.37
CA MET A 61 1.64 3.18 1.92
C MET A 61 0.84 4.30 1.26
N LYS A 62 1.36 4.82 0.14
CA LYS A 62 0.63 5.82 -0.66
C LYS A 62 -0.45 5.15 -1.50
N ALA A 63 -1.49 5.91 -1.90
CA ALA A 63 -2.60 5.40 -2.70
C ALA A 63 -2.15 4.68 -3.99
N CYS A 64 -1.09 5.17 -4.65
CA CYS A 64 -0.51 4.53 -5.83
C CYS A 64 0.13 3.16 -5.51
N ASP A 65 0.72 2.99 -4.32
CA ASP A 65 1.25 1.69 -3.88
C ASP A 65 0.12 0.72 -3.53
N VAL A 66 -0.96 1.21 -2.91
CA VAL A 66 -2.19 0.42 -2.67
C VAL A 66 -2.77 -0.07 -3.98
N LYS A 67 -2.85 0.80 -5.01
CA LYS A 67 -3.24 0.40 -6.39
C LYS A 67 -2.32 -0.69 -6.94
N GLY A 68 -1.02 -0.57 -6.70
CA GLY A 68 -0.05 -1.60 -7.07
C GLY A 68 -0.32 -2.95 -6.39
N VAL A 69 -0.70 -2.97 -5.11
CA VAL A 69 -1.12 -4.21 -4.41
C VAL A 69 -2.38 -4.78 -5.04
N ALA A 70 -3.38 -3.95 -5.39
CA ALA A 70 -4.59 -4.42 -6.07
C ALA A 70 -4.29 -5.10 -7.41
N VAL A 71 -3.27 -4.62 -8.14
CA VAL A 71 -2.80 -5.27 -9.38
C VAL A 71 -2.13 -6.61 -9.08
N LEU A 72 -1.28 -6.68 -8.05
CA LEU A 72 -0.65 -7.93 -7.62
C LEU A 72 -1.70 -8.96 -7.17
N ASP A 73 -2.73 -8.52 -6.43
CA ASP A 73 -3.84 -9.39 -6.02
C ASP A 73 -4.54 -10.03 -7.22
N LYS A 74 -4.80 -9.27 -8.29
CA LYS A 74 -5.41 -9.79 -9.53
C LYS A 74 -4.56 -10.86 -10.21
N VAL A 75 -3.25 -10.82 -10.05
CA VAL A 75 -2.32 -11.77 -10.66
C VAL A 75 -2.07 -12.97 -9.76
N PHE A 76 -1.72 -12.75 -8.50
CA PHE A 76 -1.22 -13.80 -7.61
C PHE A 76 -2.30 -14.50 -6.78
N LEU A 77 -3.50 -13.92 -6.68
CA LEU A 77 -4.66 -14.59 -6.08
C LEU A 77 -5.58 -15.25 -7.12
N ALA A 78 -5.28 -15.11 -8.42
CA ALA A 78 -5.96 -15.86 -9.47
C ALA A 78 -5.52 -17.34 -9.48
N ASP A 79 -6.33 -18.21 -10.10
CA ASP A 79 -6.00 -19.64 -10.23
C ASP A 79 -4.90 -19.86 -11.30
N PRO A 80 -3.79 -20.56 -10.98
CA PRO A 80 -3.41 -21.11 -9.69
C PRO A 80 -2.91 -20.06 -8.69
N VAL A 81 -3.43 -20.08 -7.48
CA VAL A 81 -3.09 -19.12 -6.42
C VAL A 81 -1.63 -19.28 -5.98
N ASP A 82 -0.87 -18.17 -5.92
CA ASP A 82 0.42 -18.13 -5.24
C ASP A 82 0.20 -18.16 -3.72
N THR A 83 0.52 -19.30 -3.11
CA THR A 83 0.26 -19.54 -1.69
C THR A 83 1.13 -18.68 -0.77
N PHE A 84 2.35 -18.32 -1.17
CA PHE A 84 3.23 -17.44 -0.39
C PHE A 84 2.73 -16.00 -0.39
N TYR A 85 2.31 -15.52 -1.57
CA TYR A 85 1.67 -14.21 -1.67
C TYR A 85 0.38 -14.17 -0.87
N ALA A 86 -0.51 -15.14 -1.06
CA ALA A 86 -1.79 -15.23 -0.36
C ALA A 86 -1.62 -15.23 1.16
N ALA A 87 -0.67 -15.99 1.70
CA ALA A 87 -0.38 -16.01 3.13
C ALA A 87 0.07 -14.63 3.66
N ARG A 88 0.89 -13.87 2.89
CA ARG A 88 1.28 -12.52 3.28
C ARG A 88 0.09 -11.55 3.21
N ARG A 89 -0.76 -11.66 2.19
CA ARG A 89 -1.96 -10.84 2.07
C ARG A 89 -2.95 -11.11 3.20
N ASP A 90 -3.09 -12.36 3.61
CA ASP A 90 -3.96 -12.74 4.72
C ASP A 90 -3.48 -12.15 6.06
N HIS A 91 -2.17 -12.20 6.33
CA HIS A 91 -1.59 -11.77 7.61
C HIS A 91 -1.13 -10.30 7.63
N GLY A 92 -1.09 -9.63 6.49
CA GLY A 92 -0.69 -8.23 6.38
C GLY A 92 -1.87 -7.27 6.51
N THR A 93 -1.70 -6.22 7.32
CA THR A 93 -2.64 -5.10 7.44
C THR A 93 -2.00 -3.87 6.81
N ILE A 94 -2.72 -3.18 5.94
CA ILE A 94 -2.23 -1.99 5.22
C ILE A 94 -2.84 -0.74 5.84
N VAL A 95 -1.98 0.14 6.34
CA VAL A 95 -2.34 1.52 6.70
C VAL A 95 -1.88 2.42 5.57
N ALA A 96 -2.82 2.90 4.76
CA ALA A 96 -2.53 3.83 3.69
C ALA A 96 -2.47 5.26 4.24
N LEU A 97 -1.45 6.02 3.84
CA LEU A 97 -1.28 7.43 4.18
C LEU A 97 -1.50 8.27 2.94
N ALA A 98 -2.48 9.17 2.98
CA ALA A 98 -2.73 10.14 1.92
C ALA A 98 -1.46 10.94 1.58
N CYS A 99 -1.30 11.31 0.31
CA CYS A 99 -0.18 12.15 -0.09
C CYS A 99 -0.35 13.55 0.53
N HIS A 100 0.74 14.09 1.09
CA HIS A 100 0.74 15.44 1.63
C HIS A 100 1.18 16.45 0.54
N GLU A 101 2.29 16.16 -0.13
CA GLU A 101 2.84 17.00 -1.20
C GLU A 101 3.15 16.16 -2.45
N PRO A 102 2.19 16.00 -3.39
CA PRO A 102 2.45 15.34 -4.66
C PRO A 102 3.56 16.06 -5.44
N GLU A 103 4.45 15.29 -6.05
CA GLU A 103 5.57 15.82 -6.84
C GLU A 103 5.23 15.96 -8.33
N GLU A 104 6.03 16.77 -9.05
CA GLU A 104 5.86 17.04 -10.49
C GLU A 104 5.76 15.76 -11.34
N SER A 105 6.47 14.70 -10.97
CA SER A 105 6.46 13.41 -11.67
C SER A 105 5.29 12.50 -11.29
N CYS A 106 4.38 12.92 -10.40
CA CYS A 106 3.21 12.12 -10.04
C CYS A 106 2.18 12.09 -11.17
N PHE A 107 1.64 10.90 -11.43
CA PHE A 107 0.65 10.64 -12.48
C PHE A 107 -0.45 9.67 -12.04
N CYS A 108 -0.65 9.50 -10.73
CA CYS A 108 -1.62 8.56 -10.15
C CYS A 108 -3.04 8.78 -10.67
N LYS A 109 -3.45 10.03 -10.92
CA LYS A 109 -4.77 10.37 -11.46
C LYS A 109 -5.04 9.74 -12.83
N VAL A 110 -4.01 9.54 -13.67
CA VAL A 110 -4.13 8.89 -14.98
C VAL A 110 -4.68 7.46 -14.86
N PHE A 111 -4.39 6.81 -13.74
CA PHE A 111 -4.86 5.47 -13.40
C PHE A 111 -6.10 5.46 -12.49
N GLY A 112 -6.77 6.60 -12.34
CA GLY A 112 -7.96 6.72 -11.51
C GLY A 112 -7.70 6.71 -9.99
N THR A 113 -6.42 6.84 -9.57
CA THR A 113 -6.04 6.84 -8.17
C THR A 113 -6.12 8.25 -7.58
N ASP A 114 -6.86 8.41 -6.50
CA ASP A 114 -6.93 9.66 -5.75
C ASP A 114 -5.77 9.73 -4.74
N ALA A 115 -4.86 10.68 -4.93
CA ALA A 115 -3.73 10.87 -4.03
C ALA A 115 -4.15 11.32 -2.62
N ALA A 116 -5.29 11.98 -2.51
CA ALA A 116 -5.83 12.51 -1.26
C ALA A 116 -6.69 11.50 -0.49
N ASP A 117 -7.22 10.49 -1.17
CA ASP A 117 -8.12 9.51 -0.57
C ASP A 117 -7.81 8.10 -1.09
N PRO A 118 -7.04 7.31 -0.36
CA PRO A 118 -6.67 5.95 -0.76
C PRO A 118 -7.87 5.00 -0.99
N GLU A 119 -9.06 5.33 -0.47
CA GLU A 119 -10.27 4.52 -0.61
C GLU A 119 -11.27 5.05 -1.66
N ALA A 120 -10.99 6.20 -2.29
CA ALA A 120 -11.89 6.79 -3.27
C ALA A 120 -11.95 6.01 -4.60
N ASP A 121 -10.89 5.28 -4.94
CA ASP A 121 -10.82 4.47 -6.17
C ASP A 121 -11.54 3.13 -5.96
N ALA A 122 -12.61 2.89 -6.73
CA ALA A 122 -13.42 1.68 -6.63
C ALA A 122 -12.62 0.36 -6.86
N ASP A 123 -11.55 0.43 -7.65
CA ASP A 123 -10.69 -0.74 -7.95
C ASP A 123 -9.79 -1.15 -6.77
N VAL A 124 -9.62 -0.27 -5.79
CA VAL A 124 -8.77 -0.52 -4.62
C VAL A 124 -9.54 -0.53 -3.31
N LYS A 125 -10.87 -0.38 -3.38
CA LYS A 125 -11.71 -0.39 -2.19
C LYS A 125 -11.50 -1.67 -1.37
N GLY A 126 -11.15 -1.53 -0.09
CA GLY A 126 -10.87 -2.64 0.81
C GLY A 126 -9.49 -3.30 0.62
N ILE A 127 -8.61 -2.75 -0.22
CA ILE A 127 -7.20 -3.18 -0.32
C ILE A 127 -6.39 -2.59 0.82
N ALA A 128 -6.58 -1.29 1.12
CA ALA A 128 -6.11 -0.70 2.37
C ALA A 128 -7.11 -1.04 3.49
N ASP A 129 -6.59 -1.43 4.64
CA ASP A 129 -7.40 -1.74 5.81
C ASP A 129 -7.76 -0.48 6.60
N VAL A 130 -6.86 0.50 6.55
CA VAL A 130 -6.99 1.81 7.19
C VAL A 130 -6.50 2.87 6.22
N ALA A 131 -7.17 4.02 6.18
CA ALA A 131 -6.62 5.25 5.61
C ALA A 131 -6.31 6.26 6.71
N ALA A 132 -5.23 7.00 6.50
CA ALA A 132 -4.76 8.03 7.41
C ALA A 132 -4.43 9.32 6.65
N TRP A 133 -4.63 10.46 7.33
CA TRP A 133 -4.38 11.80 6.82
C TRP A 133 -3.61 12.62 7.84
N MET A 134 -2.54 13.26 7.42
CA MET A 134 -1.85 14.27 8.24
C MET A 134 -2.53 15.62 8.03
N VAL A 135 -3.11 16.17 9.07
CA VAL A 135 -3.77 17.49 9.03
C VAL A 135 -3.33 18.30 10.25
N GLU A 136 -2.74 19.46 10.01
CA GLU A 136 -2.29 20.38 11.08
C GLU A 136 -1.44 19.70 12.18
N GLY A 137 -0.59 18.74 11.79
CA GLY A 137 0.29 18.02 12.72
C GLY A 137 -0.38 16.87 13.48
N SER A 138 -1.65 16.58 13.18
CA SER A 138 -2.40 15.46 13.74
C SER A 138 -2.63 14.38 12.69
N LEU A 139 -2.54 13.10 13.08
CA LEU A 139 -2.84 11.98 12.22
C LEU A 139 -4.30 11.55 12.41
N TYR A 140 -5.12 11.76 11.38
CA TYR A 140 -6.49 11.26 11.34
C TYR A 140 -6.50 9.84 10.79
N TRP A 141 -7.39 9.00 11.32
CA TRP A 141 -7.40 7.56 11.12
C TRP A 141 -8.82 7.05 10.86
N LYS A 142 -9.00 6.21 9.84
CA LYS A 142 -10.28 5.57 9.55
C LYS A 142 -10.10 4.15 9.06
N ALA A 143 -10.71 3.19 9.76
CA ALA A 143 -10.74 1.79 9.35
C ALA A 143 -11.82 1.53 8.28
N PHE A 144 -11.56 0.57 7.40
CA PHE A 144 -12.46 0.17 6.30
C PHE A 144 -12.70 -1.33 6.23
N THR A 145 -11.86 -2.14 6.88
CA THR A 145 -11.97 -3.61 6.88
C THR A 145 -11.93 -4.15 8.31
N GLU A 146 -12.30 -5.41 8.48
CA GLU A 146 -12.21 -6.10 9.78
C GLU A 146 -10.78 -6.08 10.35
N LYS A 147 -9.74 -6.19 9.49
CA LYS A 147 -8.33 -6.07 9.92
C LYS A 147 -8.02 -4.64 10.38
N GLY A 148 -8.56 -3.64 9.68
CA GLY A 148 -8.44 -2.24 10.07
C GLY A 148 -9.13 -1.95 11.40
N GLU A 149 -10.32 -2.50 11.62
CA GLU A 149 -11.04 -2.38 12.89
C GLU A 149 -10.29 -3.06 14.04
N ALA A 150 -9.76 -4.26 13.81
CA ALA A 150 -8.95 -4.98 14.80
C ALA A 150 -7.67 -4.21 15.17
N LEU A 151 -7.00 -3.61 14.18
CA LEU A 151 -5.84 -2.76 14.42
C LEU A 151 -6.23 -1.49 15.20
N THR A 152 -7.35 -0.86 14.83
CA THR A 152 -7.89 0.32 15.52
C THR A 152 -8.18 0.02 16.98
N GLU A 153 -8.80 -1.11 17.28
CA GLU A 153 -9.04 -1.55 18.67
C GLU A 153 -7.73 -1.78 19.44
N ALA A 154 -6.71 -2.35 18.76
CA ALA A 154 -5.40 -2.58 19.38
C ALA A 154 -4.66 -1.28 19.76
N VAL A 155 -4.92 -0.18 19.06
CA VAL A 155 -4.28 1.13 19.29
C VAL A 155 -5.23 2.17 19.90
N LYS A 156 -6.41 1.78 20.34
CA LYS A 156 -7.49 2.68 20.80
C LYS A 156 -7.06 3.64 21.91
N GLU A 157 -6.14 3.24 22.78
CA GLU A 157 -5.65 4.09 23.85
C GLU A 157 -4.82 5.28 23.32
N LEU A 158 -4.36 5.22 22.07
CA LEU A 158 -3.64 6.29 21.41
C LEU A 158 -4.56 7.18 20.56
N LEU A 159 -5.82 6.78 20.37
CA LEU A 159 -6.79 7.45 19.52
C LEU A 159 -7.74 8.34 20.35
N ILE A 160 -8.08 9.48 19.76
CA ILE A 160 -9.07 10.42 20.31
C ILE A 160 -10.21 10.53 19.30
N PRO A 161 -11.49 10.45 19.70
CA PRO A 161 -12.60 10.69 18.78
C PRO A 161 -12.48 12.05 18.09
N ALA A 162 -12.72 12.08 16.78
CA ALA A 162 -12.54 13.26 15.94
C ALA A 162 -13.81 13.57 15.09
N ASP A 163 -14.99 13.33 15.64
CA ASP A 163 -16.27 13.45 14.93
C ASP A 163 -16.51 14.86 14.35
N ASP A 164 -16.01 15.91 15.03
CA ASP A 164 -16.15 17.28 14.59
C ASP A 164 -15.09 17.74 13.58
N ASP A 165 -14.06 16.94 13.34
CA ASP A 165 -12.91 17.33 12.51
C ASP A 165 -12.99 16.85 11.05
N GLN A 166 -14.07 16.18 10.63
CA GLN A 166 -14.26 15.72 9.26
C GLN A 166 -14.07 16.85 8.25
N VAL A 167 -14.51 18.05 8.57
CA VAL A 167 -14.37 19.23 7.70
C VAL A 167 -12.90 19.57 7.45
N LYS A 168 -12.02 19.40 8.44
CA LYS A 168 -10.57 19.64 8.26
C LYS A 168 -9.94 18.61 7.35
N VAL A 169 -10.30 17.32 7.52
CA VAL A 169 -9.83 16.24 6.65
C VAL A 169 -10.30 16.45 5.21
N ASP A 170 -11.56 16.86 5.03
CA ASP A 170 -12.11 17.12 3.69
C ASP A 170 -11.43 18.34 3.04
N ALA A 171 -11.12 19.37 3.80
CA ALA A 171 -10.39 20.55 3.31
C ALA A 171 -8.96 20.17 2.87
N GLU A 172 -8.26 19.31 3.62
CA GLU A 172 -6.93 18.79 3.23
C GLU A 172 -7.00 17.95 1.97
N LYS A 173 -8.00 17.06 1.85
CA LYS A 173 -8.22 16.28 0.63
C LYS A 173 -8.40 17.17 -0.60
N GLU A 174 -9.18 18.23 -0.49
CA GLU A 174 -9.39 19.19 -1.60
C GLU A 174 -8.11 19.97 -1.93
N ALA A 175 -7.32 20.36 -0.93
CA ALA A 175 -6.04 21.02 -1.13
C ALA A 175 -5.06 20.12 -1.91
N ILE A 176 -4.96 18.85 -1.53
CA ILE A 176 -4.12 17.85 -2.22
C ILE A 176 -4.60 17.64 -3.66
N ARG A 177 -5.90 17.50 -3.89
CA ARG A 177 -6.49 17.37 -5.24
C ARG A 177 -6.19 18.57 -6.11
N ALA A 178 -6.25 19.78 -5.54
CA ALA A 178 -5.91 21.00 -6.24
C ALA A 178 -4.43 21.09 -6.67
N ILE A 179 -3.52 20.49 -5.90
CA ILE A 179 -2.11 20.35 -6.27
C ILE A 179 -1.99 19.35 -7.43
N VAL A 180 -2.56 18.15 -7.29
CA VAL A 180 -2.52 17.09 -8.30
C VAL A 180 -3.05 17.58 -9.64
N GLU A 181 -4.13 18.39 -9.65
CA GLU A 181 -4.73 18.91 -10.88
C GLU A 181 -3.79 19.78 -11.71
N LYS A 182 -2.81 20.40 -11.06
CA LYS A 182 -1.83 21.29 -11.71
C LYS A 182 -0.57 20.58 -12.19
N LEU A 183 -0.41 19.29 -11.87
CA LEU A 183 0.78 18.54 -12.24
C LEU A 183 0.79 18.21 -13.75
N PRO A 184 1.97 18.21 -14.40
CA PRO A 184 2.09 18.13 -15.85
C PRO A 184 1.55 16.83 -16.46
N TYR A 185 1.60 15.72 -15.72
CA TYR A 185 1.20 14.40 -16.22
C TYR A 185 -0.23 13.98 -15.85
N THR A 186 -0.96 14.82 -15.12
CA THR A 186 -2.32 14.52 -14.64
C THR A 186 -3.35 14.40 -15.76
N HIS A 187 -3.11 15.09 -16.87
CA HIS A 187 -4.05 15.16 -18.01
C HIS A 187 -3.68 14.22 -19.16
N LEU A 188 -2.75 13.29 -18.96
CA LEU A 188 -2.47 12.26 -19.94
C LEU A 188 -3.68 11.35 -20.10
N SER A 189 -4.03 11.04 -21.37
CA SER A 189 -5.08 10.09 -21.69
C SER A 189 -4.46 8.75 -22.06
N LEU A 190 -5.02 7.68 -21.51
CA LEU A 190 -4.73 6.30 -21.89
C LEU A 190 -5.75 5.77 -22.91
N GLU A 191 -6.64 6.64 -23.44
CA GLU A 191 -7.62 6.26 -24.44
C GLU A 191 -6.92 5.74 -25.71
N GLY A 192 -7.33 4.54 -26.15
CA GLY A 192 -6.72 3.85 -27.29
C GLY A 192 -5.41 3.10 -26.97
N TRP A 193 -4.92 3.17 -25.73
CA TRP A 193 -3.79 2.36 -25.33
C TRP A 193 -4.28 0.97 -24.89
N ASP A 194 -3.93 -0.06 -25.65
CA ASP A 194 -4.34 -1.45 -25.40
C ASP A 194 -3.26 -2.30 -24.69
N GLY A 195 -2.17 -1.69 -24.29
CA GLY A 195 -1.03 -2.37 -23.67
C GLY A 195 -0.15 -3.14 -24.66
N ASN A 196 -0.53 -3.20 -25.93
CA ASN A 196 0.28 -3.82 -26.97
C ASN A 196 1.11 -2.72 -27.65
N ALA A 197 2.30 -2.46 -27.10
CA ALA A 197 3.30 -1.71 -27.86
C ALA A 197 3.73 -2.61 -29.03
N THR A 198 3.02 -2.54 -30.13
CA THR A 198 3.54 -3.11 -31.36
C THR A 198 4.68 -2.22 -31.82
N ASP A 199 5.89 -2.74 -31.74
CA ASP A 199 7.07 -2.20 -32.41
C ASP A 199 6.83 -2.22 -33.93
N GLU A 200 5.94 -1.38 -34.42
CA GLU A 200 5.89 -1.02 -35.83
C GLU A 200 6.61 0.33 -36.01
N LYS A 201 7.93 0.21 -36.14
CA LYS A 201 8.77 1.19 -36.84
C LYS A 201 9.84 0.49 -37.62
#